data_a38d26ba3e79dfa1c6a5a3a4826dfb09
#
_entry.id   a38d26ba3e79dfa1c6a5a3a4826dfb09
#
_cell.length_a   1.000
_cell.length_b   1.000
_cell.length_c   1.000
_cell.angle_alpha   90.00
_cell.angle_beta   90.00
_cell.angle_gamma   90.00
#
_symmetry.space_group_name_H-M   'P 1'
#
loop_
_entity.id
_entity.type
_entity.pdbx_description
1 polymer ?
#
loop_
_entity_poly.entity_id
_entity_poly.type
_entity_poly.pdbx_seq_one_letter_code
_entity_poly.pdbx_strand_id
1 'polypeptide(L)'
;MSSPERGEVWLVDLGLAAKVRPALVFSVPIGDADRALVTLVPHTTSLRGSRFEVPVPVPFLRPGGFDAQSLVTVPVVRLIRRLGRLNKQQLAEVEARVCAWLGLPEPPKTGA
;
A
#
# COMPACT_ATOMS: atom_id res chain seq x y z
N MET A 1 -9.45 19.14 -1.62
CA MET A 1 -8.82 17.95 -1.04
C MET A 1 -7.89 17.32 -2.08
N SER A 2 -6.64 17.11 -1.72
CA SER A 2 -5.70 16.51 -2.66
C SER A 2 -5.97 15.02 -2.82
N SER A 3 -5.79 14.51 -4.03
CA SER A 3 -5.89 13.07 -4.28
C SER A 3 -4.77 12.33 -3.58
N PRO A 4 -5.01 11.09 -3.15
CA PRO A 4 -3.94 10.28 -2.60
C PRO A 4 -2.88 10.01 -3.67
N GLU A 5 -1.62 10.03 -3.26
CA GLU A 5 -0.48 9.78 -4.16
C GLU A 5 0.14 8.44 -3.86
N ARG A 6 0.63 7.78 -4.91
CA ARG A 6 1.34 6.52 -4.79
C ARG A 6 2.53 6.69 -3.85
N GLY A 7 2.66 5.78 -2.88
CA GLY A 7 3.70 5.85 -1.86
C GLY A 7 3.24 6.42 -0.52
N GLU A 8 2.11 7.09 -0.50
CA GLU A 8 1.54 7.57 0.76
C GLU A 8 0.91 6.41 1.54
N VAL A 9 0.96 6.50 2.86
CA VAL A 9 0.31 5.55 3.75
C VAL A 9 -0.85 6.28 4.42
N TRP A 10 -2.03 5.70 4.30
CA TRP A 10 -3.27 6.27 4.84
C TRP A 10 -3.93 5.30 5.80
N LEU A 11 -4.65 5.85 6.75
CA LEU A 11 -5.61 5.08 7.54
C LEU A 11 -6.85 4.86 6.68
N VAL A 12 -7.30 3.62 6.55
CA VAL A 12 -8.32 3.23 5.58
C VAL A 12 -9.37 2.36 6.25
N ASP A 13 -10.63 2.60 5.92
CA ASP A 13 -11.72 1.73 6.32
C ASP A 13 -11.86 0.63 5.26
N LEU A 14 -11.37 -0.55 5.57
CA LEU A 14 -11.43 -1.71 4.68
C LEU A 14 -12.74 -2.48 4.80
N GLY A 15 -13.61 -2.06 5.72
CA GLY A 15 -14.93 -2.66 5.90
C GLY A 15 -14.90 -4.01 6.60
N LEU A 16 -16.07 -4.46 7.04
CA LEU A 16 -16.29 -5.76 7.64
C LEU A 16 -15.23 -6.16 8.66
N ALA A 17 -14.74 -7.39 8.60
CA ALA A 17 -13.76 -7.90 9.55
C ALA A 17 -12.39 -7.24 9.43
N ALA A 18 -12.06 -6.70 8.28
CA ALA A 18 -10.78 -6.02 8.07
C ALA A 18 -10.67 -4.69 8.81
N LYS A 19 -11.82 -4.05 9.06
CA LYS A 19 -11.91 -2.82 9.84
C LYS A 19 -10.99 -1.70 9.32
N VAL A 20 -10.53 -0.86 10.24
CA VAL A 20 -9.67 0.29 9.93
C VAL A 20 -8.21 -0.10 10.10
N ARG A 21 -7.39 0.14 9.07
CA ARG A 21 -5.97 -0.21 9.07
C ARG A 21 -5.16 0.80 8.28
N PRO A 22 -3.87 0.93 8.60
CA PRO A 22 -2.96 1.61 7.69
C PRO A 22 -2.82 0.81 6.39
N ALA A 23 -2.69 1.51 5.28
CA ALA A 23 -2.46 0.87 3.99
C ALA A 23 -1.67 1.80 3.08
N LEU A 24 -0.82 1.20 2.27
CA LEU A 24 0.01 1.91 1.30
C LEU A 24 -0.79 2.16 0.03
N VAL A 25 -0.84 3.40 -0.42
CA VAL A 25 -1.43 3.75 -1.72
C VAL A 25 -0.47 3.25 -2.79
N PHE A 26 -0.93 2.29 -3.57
CA PHE A 26 -0.10 1.62 -4.56
C PHE A 26 -0.43 2.03 -5.99
N SER A 27 -1.68 2.45 -6.24
CA SER A 27 -2.10 2.92 -7.56
C SER A 27 -1.69 4.37 -7.78
N VAL A 28 -1.68 4.76 -9.06
CA VAL A 28 -1.40 6.14 -9.44
C VAL A 28 -2.62 7.03 -9.17
N PRO A 29 -2.44 8.36 -9.09
CA PRO A 29 -3.57 9.27 -8.93
C PRO A 29 -4.55 9.12 -10.09
N ILE A 30 -5.84 9.31 -9.78
CA ILE A 30 -6.90 9.19 -10.79
C ILE A 30 -7.14 10.53 -11.48
N GLY A 31 -7.61 10.45 -12.75
CA GLY A 31 -8.08 11.59 -13.53
C GLY A 31 -9.60 11.61 -13.60
N ASP A 32 -10.13 12.62 -14.29
CA ASP A 32 -11.58 12.86 -14.33
C ASP A 32 -12.38 11.72 -14.96
N ALA A 33 -11.78 11.00 -15.90
CA ALA A 33 -12.46 9.91 -16.61
C ALA A 33 -12.32 8.57 -15.86
N ASP A 34 -11.50 8.52 -14.82
CA ASP A 34 -11.24 7.28 -14.11
C ASP A 34 -12.29 7.03 -13.03
N ARG A 35 -12.44 5.78 -12.65
CA ARG A 35 -13.27 5.45 -11.51
C ARG A 35 -12.61 5.96 -10.23
N ALA A 36 -13.42 6.37 -9.26
CA ALA A 36 -12.93 6.91 -7.97
C ALA A 36 -12.47 5.76 -7.06
N LEU A 37 -11.43 5.07 -7.47
CA LEU A 37 -10.89 3.89 -6.79
C LEU A 37 -9.42 4.11 -6.45
N VAL A 38 -8.96 3.38 -5.44
CA VAL A 38 -7.55 3.35 -5.04
C VAL A 38 -7.17 1.91 -4.72
N THR A 39 -5.99 1.49 -5.19
CA THR A 39 -5.46 0.15 -4.88
C THR A 39 -4.44 0.28 -3.76
N LEU A 40 -4.59 -0.57 -2.76
CA LEU A 40 -3.87 -0.47 -1.50
C LEU A 40 -3.16 -1.77 -1.16
N VAL A 41 -2.02 -1.64 -0.45
CA VAL A 41 -1.34 -2.76 0.19
C VAL A 41 -1.50 -2.56 1.69
N PRO A 42 -2.34 -3.37 2.37
CA PRO A 42 -2.59 -3.19 3.81
C PRO A 42 -1.35 -3.49 4.66
N HIS A 43 -1.27 -2.81 5.79
CA HIS A 43 -0.26 -3.05 6.81
C HIS A 43 -0.85 -3.95 7.89
N THR A 44 -0.07 -4.90 8.38
CA THR A 44 -0.46 -5.78 9.47
C THR A 44 0.59 -5.81 10.56
N THR A 45 0.14 -5.91 11.80
CA THR A 45 1.05 -6.14 12.94
C THR A 45 1.17 -7.63 13.25
N SER A 46 0.40 -8.48 12.56
CA SER A 46 0.39 -9.94 12.78
C SER A 46 1.09 -10.64 11.62
N LEU A 47 2.40 -10.57 11.60
CA LEU A 47 3.20 -11.19 10.55
C LEU A 47 3.20 -12.72 10.67
N ARG A 48 3.12 -13.39 9.54
CA ARG A 48 3.17 -14.85 9.45
C ARG A 48 4.55 -15.37 9.02
N GLY A 49 5.44 -14.47 8.61
CA GLY A 49 6.71 -14.86 8.02
C GLY A 49 6.60 -15.23 6.55
N SER A 50 5.54 -14.80 5.88
CA SER A 50 5.38 -15.02 4.44
C SER A 50 6.39 -14.20 3.65
N ARG A 51 6.84 -14.74 2.53
CA ARG A 51 7.74 -14.02 1.62
C ARG A 51 7.08 -12.78 0.99
N PHE A 52 5.77 -12.66 1.09
CA PHE A 52 5.02 -11.53 0.54
C PHE A 52 4.73 -10.44 1.57
N GLU A 53 5.21 -10.61 2.79
CA GLU A 53 5.13 -9.58 3.82
C GLU A 53 6.42 -8.78 3.83
N VAL A 54 6.30 -7.46 3.82
CA VAL A 54 7.45 -6.55 3.75
C VAL A 54 7.52 -5.72 5.02
N PRO A 55 8.39 -6.07 5.97
CA PRO A 55 8.61 -5.22 7.14
C PRO A 55 9.24 -3.90 6.70
N VAL A 56 8.60 -2.80 7.04
CA VAL A 56 9.11 -1.46 6.74
C VAL A 56 9.01 -0.64 8.01
N PRO A 57 10.11 -0.50 8.75
CA PRO A 57 10.07 0.29 9.99
C PRO A 57 9.98 1.77 9.66
N VAL A 58 8.92 2.40 10.11
CA VAL A 58 8.70 3.84 9.97
C VAL A 58 8.09 4.37 11.27
N PRO A 59 8.38 5.64 11.62
CA PRO A 59 7.96 6.17 12.91
C PRO A 59 6.45 6.32 13.08
N PHE A 60 5.69 6.38 11.99
CA PHE A 60 4.25 6.60 12.05
C PHE A 60 3.43 5.30 12.04
N LEU A 61 4.09 4.12 12.08
CA LEU A 61 3.42 2.82 12.14
C LEU A 61 3.97 1.97 13.27
N ARG A 62 3.12 1.12 13.83
CA ARG A 62 3.56 0.09 14.76
C ARG A 62 4.42 -0.93 14.01
N PRO A 63 5.30 -1.67 14.71
CA PRO A 63 6.05 -2.74 14.08
C PRO A 63 5.14 -3.73 13.37
N GLY A 64 5.49 -4.09 12.16
CA GLY A 64 4.70 -5.00 11.32
C GLY A 64 5.22 -4.96 9.90
N GLY A 65 4.34 -5.22 8.94
CA GLY A 65 4.73 -5.21 7.55
C GLY A 65 3.56 -4.99 6.61
N PHE A 66 3.88 -4.69 5.36
CA PHE A 66 2.88 -4.58 4.31
C PHE A 66 2.66 -5.97 3.70
N ASP A 67 1.41 -6.37 3.57
CA ASP A 67 1.04 -7.69 3.07
C ASP A 67 0.63 -7.60 1.60
N ALA A 68 1.55 -7.97 0.71
CA ALA A 68 1.31 -7.90 -0.73
C ALA A 68 0.19 -8.84 -1.19
N GLN A 69 -0.05 -9.94 -0.47
CA GLN A 69 -1.14 -10.86 -0.82
C GLN A 69 -2.52 -10.29 -0.55
N SER A 70 -2.60 -9.27 0.29
CA SER A 70 -3.87 -8.62 0.64
C SER A 70 -4.16 -7.39 -0.22
N LEU A 71 -3.46 -7.25 -1.34
CA LEU A 71 -3.70 -6.15 -2.28
C LEU A 71 -5.19 -6.01 -2.54
N VAL A 72 -5.72 -4.79 -2.40
CA VAL A 72 -7.17 -4.57 -2.48
C VAL A 72 -7.46 -3.22 -3.13
N THR A 73 -8.54 -3.15 -3.89
CA THR A 73 -9.01 -1.91 -4.51
C THR A 73 -10.33 -1.52 -3.86
N VAL A 74 -10.39 -0.29 -3.37
CA VAL A 74 -11.57 0.23 -2.67
C VAL A 74 -11.92 1.62 -3.20
N PRO A 75 -13.16 2.08 -2.96
CA PRO A 75 -13.51 3.48 -3.26
C PRO A 75 -12.61 4.45 -2.49
N VAL A 76 -12.23 5.55 -3.13
CA VAL A 76 -11.38 6.59 -2.52
C VAL A 76 -11.98 7.13 -1.22
N VAL A 77 -13.30 7.15 -1.10
CA VAL A 77 -13.97 7.64 0.11
C VAL A 77 -13.64 6.80 1.36
N ARG A 78 -13.09 5.61 1.19
CA ARG A 78 -12.66 4.78 2.33
C ARG A 78 -11.39 5.30 3.01
N LEU A 79 -10.64 6.19 2.37
CA LEU A 79 -9.45 6.79 2.95
C LEU A 79 -9.87 7.78 4.04
N ILE A 80 -9.32 7.62 5.25
CA ILE A 80 -9.69 8.44 6.41
C ILE A 80 -8.74 9.61 6.58
N ARG A 81 -7.44 9.32 6.71
CA ARG A 81 -6.42 10.36 6.81
C ARG A 81 -5.05 9.83 6.45
N ARG A 82 -4.22 10.72 5.96
CA ARG A 82 -2.84 10.39 5.63
C ARG A 82 -2.01 10.27 6.90
N LEU A 83 -1.18 9.21 6.96
CA LEU A 83 -0.30 8.95 8.09
C LEU A 83 1.15 9.33 7.79
N GLY A 84 1.59 9.16 6.55
CA GLY A 84 2.97 9.42 6.16
C GLY A 84 3.23 8.96 4.74
N ARG A 85 4.50 8.76 4.43
CA ARG A 85 4.93 8.35 3.08
C ARG A 85 6.14 7.44 3.19
N LEU A 86 6.19 6.43 2.35
CA LEU A 86 7.40 5.61 2.19
C LEU A 86 8.38 6.31 1.26
N ASN A 87 9.67 6.11 1.49
CA ASN A 87 10.67 6.57 0.55
C ASN A 87 10.72 5.64 -0.66
N LYS A 88 11.51 6.03 -1.68
CA LYS A 88 11.59 5.27 -2.92
C LYS A 88 12.05 3.83 -2.73
N GLN A 89 13.04 3.62 -1.85
CA GLN A 89 13.55 2.28 -1.60
C GLN A 89 12.52 1.40 -0.91
N GLN A 90 11.84 1.93 0.08
CA GLN A 90 10.79 1.21 0.81
C GLN A 90 9.64 0.84 -0.13
N LEU A 91 9.23 1.79 -0.96
CA LEU A 91 8.17 1.54 -1.95
C LEU A 91 8.59 0.47 -2.95
N ALA A 92 9.84 0.49 -3.40
CA ALA A 92 10.35 -0.51 -4.33
C ALA A 92 10.35 -1.92 -3.72
N GLU A 93 10.63 -2.04 -2.43
CA GLU A 93 10.57 -3.33 -1.75
C GLU A 93 9.16 -3.91 -1.74
N VAL A 94 8.16 -3.08 -1.46
CA VAL A 94 6.76 -3.51 -1.50
C VAL A 94 6.37 -3.86 -2.94
N GLU A 95 6.75 -3.03 -3.90
CA GLU A 95 6.46 -3.25 -5.31
C GLU A 95 6.99 -4.60 -5.80
N ALA A 96 8.22 -4.94 -5.42
CA ALA A 96 8.82 -6.22 -5.80
C ALA A 96 7.98 -7.40 -5.29
N ARG A 97 7.45 -7.30 -4.08
CA ARG A 97 6.64 -8.38 -3.50
C ARG A 97 5.25 -8.46 -4.14
N VAL A 98 4.67 -7.32 -4.50
CA VAL A 98 3.40 -7.30 -5.23
C VAL A 98 3.58 -7.93 -6.62
N CYS A 99 4.63 -7.55 -7.33
CA CYS A 99 4.94 -8.16 -8.63
C CYS A 99 5.14 -9.67 -8.50
N ALA A 100 5.87 -10.11 -7.49
CA ALA A 100 6.07 -11.54 -7.25
C ALA A 100 4.75 -12.26 -7.00
N TRP A 101 3.88 -11.68 -6.18
CA TRP A 101 2.58 -12.27 -5.89
C TRP A 101 1.69 -12.37 -7.13
N LEU A 102 1.73 -11.34 -8.00
CA LEU A 102 0.89 -11.29 -9.19
C LEU A 102 1.51 -11.99 -10.40
N GLY A 103 2.73 -12.49 -10.26
CA GLY A 103 3.43 -13.13 -11.38
C GLY A 103 3.88 -12.15 -12.45
N LEU A 104 4.10 -10.89 -12.08
CA LEU A 104 4.57 -9.86 -12.99
C LEU A 104 6.08 -9.73 -12.90
N PRO A 105 6.76 -9.34 -14.00
CA PRO A 105 8.19 -9.03 -13.90
C PRO A 105 8.40 -7.81 -13.02
N GLU A 106 9.51 -7.81 -12.26
CA GLU A 106 9.87 -6.64 -11.49
C GLU A 106 10.16 -5.47 -12.42
N PRO A 107 9.76 -4.23 -12.03
CA PRO A 107 10.14 -3.06 -12.79
C PRO A 107 11.67 -2.92 -12.84
N PRO A 108 12.25 -2.38 -13.92
CA PRO A 108 13.68 -2.14 -13.98
C PRO A 108 14.10 -1.20 -12.85
N LYS A 109 15.27 -1.47 -12.26
CA LYS A 109 15.83 -0.59 -11.26
C LYS A 109 16.23 0.70 -11.94
N THR A 110 15.73 1.81 -11.42
CA THR A 110 16.02 3.13 -11.96
C THR A 110 17.07 3.83 -11.10
N GLY A 111 17.76 4.77 -11.68
CA GLY A 111 18.65 5.62 -10.95
C GLY A 111 19.88 4.90 -10.45
N ALA A 112 20.37 4.05 -11.25
CA ALA A 112 21.61 3.35 -10.93
C ALA A 112 22.73 4.36 -10.61
#